data_3da25ef68727ad6ce0593903a9fc09b5
#
_entry.id   3da25ef68727ad6ce0593903a9fc09b5
#
_cell.length_a   1.000
_cell.length_b   1.000
_cell.length_c   1.000
_cell.angle_alpha   90.00
_cell.angle_beta   90.00
_cell.angle_gamma   90.00
#
_symmetry.space_group_name_H-M   'P 1'
#
loop_
_entity.id
_entity.type
_entity.pdbx_description
1 polymer ?
#
loop_
_entity_poly.entity_id
_entity_poly.type
_entity_poly.pdbx_seq_one_letter_code
_entity_poly.pdbx_strand_id
1 'polypeptide(L)'
;MLMFAIAWACALPGNAYAGMTCGTGNVNKSLATGAIPVSVSAVPGMTVATVPPAAFQLNCHFISTLNPTTVTSAVLYADFKTNAPLVSGYNDVYQTSVAGLGVRFTFDSSQCSASGVVLANGAVRLSCPFSGPLDGPYMAANVTVTATLLMTGPLASGASSLTSAPAVTITFSQSDQSGSWGQTPLFTGAASGVVTHATCSVNQSSVAVLMPTADTRAFAAGIGAVAAPQPFSLSLSCSTGATVLITLTDAVDASNRTTTLKTTADSTAQGIGVQILNSAGTPVAFGPDSALPGNTNQWTVGSSPNGTLQVPLTARYVRTGAVNAGTVRALATFTMSYQ
;
A
#
# COMPACT_ATOMS: atom_id res chain seq x y z
N MET A 1 78.06 -24.86 7.21
CA MET A 1 77.71 -23.70 6.38
C MET A 1 76.19 -23.52 6.51
N LEU A 2 75.79 -22.68 7.49
CA LEU A 2 74.36 -22.44 7.83
C LEU A 2 73.97 -21.13 7.11
N MET A 3 73.04 -21.23 6.15
CA MET A 3 72.42 -20.04 5.52
C MET A 3 71.21 -19.60 6.38
N PHE A 4 71.33 -18.43 7.00
CA PHE A 4 70.19 -17.70 7.59
C PHE A 4 69.44 -17.00 6.48
N ALA A 5 68.19 -17.47 6.19
CA ALA A 5 67.27 -16.73 5.37
C ALA A 5 66.53 -15.70 6.22
N ILE A 6 66.84 -14.41 6.02
CA ILE A 6 66.11 -13.30 6.64
C ILE A 6 64.82 -13.11 5.83
N ALA A 7 63.70 -13.52 6.42
CA ALA A 7 62.37 -13.18 5.86
C ALA A 7 62.08 -11.69 6.13
N TRP A 8 62.12 -10.88 5.10
CA TRP A 8 61.55 -9.53 5.14
C TRP A 8 60.04 -9.61 5.16
N ALA A 9 59.44 -9.45 6.33
CA ALA A 9 58.04 -9.18 6.44
C ALA A 9 57.80 -7.77 5.87
N CYS A 10 57.25 -7.68 4.66
CA CYS A 10 56.64 -6.45 4.16
C CYS A 10 55.43 -6.14 5.03
N ALA A 11 55.63 -5.32 6.05
CA ALA A 11 54.53 -4.62 6.70
C ALA A 11 53.93 -3.66 5.64
N LEU A 12 52.80 -4.07 5.06
CA LEU A 12 51.94 -3.15 4.35
C LEU A 12 51.55 -2.02 5.31
N PRO A 13 51.75 -0.75 4.98
CA PRO A 13 51.26 0.33 5.83
C PRO A 13 49.73 0.19 5.87
N GLY A 14 49.22 -0.32 6.97
CA GLY A 14 47.80 -0.18 7.28
C GLY A 14 47.55 1.33 7.37
N ASN A 15 46.81 1.87 6.43
CA ASN A 15 46.36 3.27 6.53
C ASN A 15 45.56 3.39 7.80
N ALA A 16 46.16 3.87 8.87
CA ALA A 16 45.45 4.25 10.07
C ALA A 16 44.69 5.54 9.74
N TYR A 17 43.40 5.45 9.49
CA TYR A 17 42.57 6.61 9.25
C TYR A 17 42.12 7.18 10.59
N ALA A 18 42.58 8.38 10.90
CA ALA A 18 41.98 9.25 11.92
C ALA A 18 40.85 10.01 11.24
N GLY A 19 39.63 9.94 11.78
CA GLY A 19 38.55 10.67 11.19
C GLY A 19 37.17 10.11 11.56
N MET A 20 36.19 10.47 10.78
CA MET A 20 34.82 10.00 10.98
C MET A 20 34.64 8.57 10.50
N THR A 21 34.03 7.73 11.32
CA THR A 21 33.59 6.38 10.94
C THR A 21 32.08 6.31 10.94
N CYS A 22 31.50 5.78 9.87
CA CYS A 22 30.06 5.73 9.68
C CYS A 22 29.56 4.33 9.29
N GLY A 23 28.31 4.05 9.65
CA GLY A 23 27.57 2.88 9.26
C GLY A 23 26.08 3.19 9.03
N THR A 24 25.33 2.22 8.58
CA THR A 24 23.88 2.34 8.36
C THR A 24 23.12 1.27 9.13
N GLY A 25 21.92 1.64 9.59
CA GLY A 25 20.93 0.72 10.12
C GLY A 25 19.63 0.76 9.34
N ASN A 26 18.84 -0.31 9.46
CA ASN A 26 17.49 -0.41 8.88
C ASN A 26 17.41 -0.28 7.35
N VAL A 27 18.38 -0.82 6.64
CA VAL A 27 18.40 -0.96 5.16
C VAL A 27 17.77 -2.29 4.71
N ASN A 28 17.90 -2.68 3.44
CA ASN A 28 17.28 -3.88 2.84
C ASN A 28 15.75 -3.87 2.87
N LYS A 29 15.16 -2.75 2.49
CA LYS A 29 13.71 -2.60 2.41
C LYS A 29 13.14 -3.32 1.18
N SER A 30 11.91 -3.80 1.29
CA SER A 30 11.06 -4.15 0.15
C SER A 30 9.92 -3.15 0.04
N LEU A 31 9.35 -3.01 -1.16
CA LEU A 31 8.22 -2.14 -1.40
C LEU A 31 6.92 -2.93 -1.20
N ALA A 32 6.34 -2.85 -0.02
CA ALA A 32 5.05 -3.50 0.28
C ALA A 32 3.91 -2.48 0.26
N THR A 33 2.99 -2.62 -0.69
CA THR A 33 1.93 -1.64 -0.95
C THR A 33 0.53 -2.12 -0.55
N GLY A 34 0.34 -3.43 -0.37
CA GLY A 34 -1.01 -4.00 -0.21
C GLY A 34 -1.85 -3.88 -1.49
N ALA A 35 -3.14 -3.63 -1.33
CA ALA A 35 -4.06 -3.40 -2.43
C ALA A 35 -4.04 -1.93 -2.87
N ILE A 36 -3.93 -1.71 -4.17
CA ILE A 36 -3.92 -0.38 -4.80
C ILE A 36 -5.09 -0.31 -5.78
N PRO A 37 -6.26 0.20 -5.37
CA PRO A 37 -7.35 0.46 -6.29
C PRO A 37 -7.04 1.70 -7.13
N VAL A 38 -7.05 1.55 -8.44
CA VAL A 38 -6.85 2.65 -9.40
C VAL A 38 -8.17 2.96 -10.08
N SER A 39 -8.62 4.21 -9.98
CA SER A 39 -9.88 4.67 -10.58
C SER A 39 -9.82 4.60 -12.11
N VAL A 40 -11.00 4.37 -12.74
CA VAL A 40 -11.18 4.51 -14.20
C VAL A 40 -10.82 5.90 -14.73
N SER A 41 -10.90 6.92 -13.88
CA SER A 41 -10.58 8.30 -14.23
C SER A 41 -9.11 8.68 -13.98
N ALA A 42 -8.27 7.74 -13.54
CA ALA A 42 -6.87 8.03 -13.30
C ALA A 42 -6.15 8.29 -14.63
N VAL A 43 -5.34 9.36 -14.66
CA VAL A 43 -4.58 9.79 -15.83
C VAL A 43 -3.09 9.77 -15.52
N PRO A 44 -2.21 9.67 -16.55
CA PRO A 44 -0.77 9.73 -16.35
C PRO A 44 -0.35 10.97 -15.55
N GLY A 45 0.55 10.78 -14.58
CA GLY A 45 0.99 11.78 -13.61
C GLY A 45 0.25 11.78 -12.28
N MET A 46 -0.94 11.17 -12.19
CA MET A 46 -1.65 11.06 -10.91
C MET A 46 -0.95 10.09 -9.96
N THR A 47 -0.88 10.48 -8.69
CA THR A 47 -0.50 9.58 -7.58
C THR A 47 -1.63 8.60 -7.32
N VAL A 48 -1.34 7.31 -7.38
CA VAL A 48 -2.31 6.24 -7.10
C VAL A 48 -2.12 5.64 -5.72
N ALA A 49 -0.91 5.69 -5.17
CA ALA A 49 -0.64 5.30 -3.80
C ALA A 49 0.65 5.94 -3.29
N THR A 50 0.72 6.16 -1.99
CA THR A 50 1.96 6.49 -1.29
C THR A 50 2.23 5.40 -0.28
N VAL A 51 3.38 4.75 -0.39
CA VAL A 51 3.79 3.72 0.56
C VAL A 51 4.19 4.39 1.86
N PRO A 52 3.84 3.82 3.04
CA PRO A 52 4.29 4.37 4.31
C PRO A 52 5.80 4.64 4.31
N PRO A 53 6.25 5.80 4.80
CA PRO A 53 7.66 6.18 4.76
C PRO A 53 8.54 5.15 5.46
N ALA A 54 9.64 4.79 4.81
CA ALA A 54 10.65 3.90 5.36
C ALA A 54 11.78 4.73 5.95
N ALA A 55 12.06 4.55 7.25
CA ALA A 55 13.17 5.23 7.93
C ALA A 55 14.42 4.33 7.97
N PHE A 56 15.58 4.94 7.84
CA PHE A 56 16.87 4.35 8.12
C PHE A 56 17.80 5.37 8.79
N GLN A 57 18.90 4.91 9.36
CA GLN A 57 19.82 5.74 10.10
C GLN A 57 21.22 5.70 9.49
N LEU A 58 21.84 6.86 9.43
CA LEU A 58 23.27 7.04 9.20
C LEU A 58 23.90 7.33 10.57
N ASN A 59 24.74 6.44 11.05
CA ASN A 59 25.37 6.55 12.37
C ASN A 59 26.86 6.79 12.19
N CYS A 60 27.35 7.91 12.70
CA CYS A 60 28.75 8.31 12.59
C CYS A 60 29.35 8.65 13.96
N HIS A 61 30.64 8.44 14.12
CA HIS A 61 31.42 8.95 15.26
C HIS A 61 32.83 9.25 14.81
N PHE A 62 33.51 10.13 15.56
CA PHE A 62 34.91 10.50 15.34
C PHE A 62 35.80 9.61 16.22
N ILE A 63 36.83 9.02 15.64
CA ILE A 63 37.78 8.14 16.33
C ILE A 63 39.16 8.79 16.35
N SER A 64 39.84 8.73 17.51
CA SER A 64 41.26 9.04 17.63
C SER A 64 42.04 7.81 17.14
N THR A 65 43.02 8.03 16.30
CA THR A 65 44.01 7.02 15.94
C THR A 65 45.39 7.49 16.37
N LEU A 66 46.38 6.60 16.30
CA LEU A 66 47.75 6.85 16.67
C LEU A 66 48.43 8.04 15.95
N ASN A 67 47.76 8.66 15.00
CA ASN A 67 48.22 9.83 14.27
C ASN A 67 47.34 11.04 14.64
N PRO A 68 47.93 12.18 15.09
CA PRO A 68 47.22 13.26 15.77
C PRO A 68 46.44 14.21 14.84
N THR A 69 45.63 13.71 13.96
CA THR A 69 44.66 14.56 13.26
C THR A 69 43.40 14.69 14.11
N THR A 70 43.16 15.89 14.61
CA THR A 70 42.02 16.24 15.45
C THR A 70 40.80 16.59 14.60
N VAL A 71 40.33 15.64 13.75
CA VAL A 71 39.12 15.89 12.98
C VAL A 71 37.91 15.66 13.89
N THR A 72 37.19 16.73 14.17
CA THR A 72 35.97 16.76 14.97
C THR A 72 34.73 17.22 14.19
N SER A 73 34.89 17.45 12.89
CA SER A 73 33.82 17.84 11.98
C SER A 73 34.10 17.32 10.57
N ALA A 74 33.11 16.64 9.98
CA ALA A 74 33.19 16.15 8.62
C ALA A 74 31.79 16.00 8.02
N VAL A 75 31.72 15.90 6.70
CA VAL A 75 30.46 15.65 5.96
C VAL A 75 30.45 14.21 5.45
N LEU A 76 29.42 13.47 5.79
CA LEU A 76 29.09 12.19 5.14
C LEU A 76 28.28 12.49 3.88
N TYR A 77 28.76 12.03 2.74
CA TYR A 77 28.02 12.01 1.49
C TYR A 77 27.40 10.63 1.31
N ALA A 78 26.08 10.58 1.18
CA ALA A 78 25.34 9.37 0.88
C ALA A 78 24.79 9.46 -0.55
N ASP A 79 25.34 8.68 -1.46
CA ASP A 79 24.93 8.58 -2.86
C ASP A 79 23.96 7.42 -3.03
N PHE A 80 22.70 7.73 -3.32
CA PHE A 80 21.68 6.75 -3.65
C PHE A 80 21.62 6.62 -5.17
N LYS A 81 21.66 5.39 -5.66
CA LYS A 81 21.69 5.10 -7.10
C LYS A 81 20.76 3.96 -7.46
N THR A 82 20.19 4.07 -8.64
CA THR A 82 19.44 2.99 -9.29
C THR A 82 19.81 2.90 -10.76
N ASN A 83 19.87 1.67 -11.29
CA ASN A 83 20.01 1.41 -12.73
C ASN A 83 18.66 1.06 -13.38
N ALA A 84 17.56 1.19 -12.62
CA ALA A 84 16.23 0.92 -13.14
C ALA A 84 15.88 1.91 -14.26
N PRO A 85 15.19 1.47 -15.32
CA PRO A 85 14.81 2.34 -16.41
C PRO A 85 13.82 3.40 -15.94
N LEU A 86 14.02 4.63 -16.41
CA LEU A 86 13.05 5.70 -16.25
C LEU A 86 11.81 5.43 -17.11
N VAL A 87 10.68 5.92 -16.63
CA VAL A 87 9.48 6.01 -17.45
C VAL A 87 9.65 7.13 -18.46
N SER A 88 9.27 6.90 -19.71
CA SER A 88 9.36 7.91 -20.77
C SER A 88 8.62 9.20 -20.37
N GLY A 89 9.29 10.33 -20.52
CA GLY A 89 8.77 11.65 -20.16
C GLY A 89 8.99 12.06 -18.69
N TYR A 90 9.62 11.22 -17.88
CA TYR A 90 9.98 11.51 -16.49
C TYR A 90 11.50 11.38 -16.28
N ASN A 91 12.04 12.18 -15.38
CA ASN A 91 13.44 12.09 -14.94
C ASN A 91 13.58 11.53 -13.51
N ASP A 92 12.45 11.30 -12.81
CA ASP A 92 12.38 10.92 -11.39
C ASP A 92 11.38 9.78 -11.12
N VAL A 93 10.76 9.24 -12.16
CA VAL A 93 9.82 8.12 -12.07
C VAL A 93 10.41 6.90 -12.79
N TYR A 94 10.51 5.81 -12.07
CA TYR A 94 11.11 4.56 -12.54
C TYR A 94 10.04 3.50 -12.80
N GLN A 95 10.32 2.60 -13.74
CA GLN A 95 9.42 1.51 -14.08
C GLN A 95 9.29 0.50 -12.94
N THR A 96 8.10 -0.08 -12.81
CA THR A 96 7.81 -1.22 -11.94
C THR A 96 7.49 -2.46 -12.77
N SER A 97 7.21 -3.60 -12.11
CA SER A 97 6.74 -4.80 -12.82
C SER A 97 5.35 -4.66 -13.43
N VAL A 98 4.61 -3.60 -13.09
CA VAL A 98 3.28 -3.35 -13.64
C VAL A 98 3.37 -2.27 -14.71
N ALA A 99 3.09 -2.64 -15.97
CA ALA A 99 3.04 -1.68 -17.06
C ALA A 99 2.01 -0.58 -16.78
N GLY A 100 2.37 0.67 -17.03
CA GLY A 100 1.52 1.83 -16.72
C GLY A 100 1.61 2.33 -15.28
N LEU A 101 2.43 1.68 -14.42
CA LEU A 101 2.70 2.10 -13.04
C LEU A 101 4.20 2.38 -12.85
N GLY A 102 4.51 3.57 -12.38
CA GLY A 102 5.87 3.98 -12.01
C GLY A 102 6.00 4.30 -10.53
N VAL A 103 7.23 4.37 -10.03
CA VAL A 103 7.55 4.75 -8.66
C VAL A 103 8.54 5.89 -8.61
N ARG A 104 8.30 6.84 -7.71
CA ARG A 104 9.19 7.97 -7.36
C ARG A 104 9.67 7.78 -5.94
N PHE A 105 10.96 8.01 -5.70
CA PHE A 105 11.55 8.00 -4.36
C PHE A 105 11.90 9.42 -3.93
N THR A 106 11.44 9.81 -2.74
CA THR A 106 11.66 11.13 -2.15
C THR A 106 12.32 10.97 -0.79
N PHE A 107 13.34 11.76 -0.53
CA PHE A 107 14.18 11.69 0.67
C PHE A 107 14.00 12.93 1.52
N ASP A 108 13.84 12.73 2.83
CA ASP A 108 13.74 13.77 3.84
C ASP A 108 14.70 13.49 5.01
N SER A 109 15.47 14.49 5.40
CA SER A 109 16.35 14.46 6.58
C SER A 109 16.72 15.86 6.99
N SER A 110 16.39 16.26 8.20
CA SER A 110 16.80 17.56 8.75
C SER A 110 18.31 17.66 8.90
N GLN A 111 18.99 16.58 9.34
CA GLN A 111 20.44 16.53 9.52
C GLN A 111 21.20 16.64 8.19
N CYS A 112 20.64 16.12 7.10
CA CYS A 112 21.26 16.16 5.78
C CYS A 112 20.72 17.31 4.90
N SER A 113 20.01 18.26 5.47
CA SER A 113 19.38 19.39 4.78
C SER A 113 18.54 18.95 3.56
N ALA A 114 17.89 17.80 3.67
CA ALA A 114 17.06 17.24 2.61
C ALA A 114 15.59 17.42 2.97
N SER A 115 14.83 18.05 2.08
CA SER A 115 13.39 18.22 2.18
C SER A 115 12.77 17.94 0.81
N GLY A 116 12.10 16.79 0.68
CA GLY A 116 11.49 16.37 -0.56
C GLY A 116 12.47 16.17 -1.72
N VAL A 117 13.71 15.77 -1.44
CA VAL A 117 14.74 15.57 -2.47
C VAL A 117 14.46 14.27 -3.23
N VAL A 118 14.34 14.35 -4.54
CA VAL A 118 13.96 13.19 -5.38
C VAL A 118 15.19 12.48 -5.95
N LEU A 119 15.07 11.16 -6.11
CA LEU A 119 16.02 10.35 -6.89
C LEU A 119 15.77 10.63 -8.37
N ALA A 120 16.54 11.52 -8.98
CA ALA A 120 16.39 11.91 -10.38
C ALA A 120 17.55 11.41 -11.22
N ASN A 121 17.28 11.04 -12.49
CA ASN A 121 18.30 10.58 -13.44
C ASN A 121 19.20 9.46 -12.90
N GLY A 122 18.63 8.57 -12.08
CA GLY A 122 19.33 7.42 -11.52
C GLY A 122 20.17 7.69 -10.28
N ALA A 123 20.27 8.94 -9.79
CA ALA A 123 21.11 9.27 -8.63
C ALA A 123 20.58 10.43 -7.80
N VAL A 124 20.90 10.41 -6.51
CA VAL A 124 20.76 11.56 -5.60
C VAL A 124 21.81 11.48 -4.51
N ARG A 125 22.39 12.61 -4.14
CA ARG A 125 23.35 12.75 -3.04
C ARG A 125 22.70 13.49 -1.90
N LEU A 126 22.82 12.93 -0.69
CA LEU A 126 22.57 13.66 0.56
C LEU A 126 23.92 14.01 1.20
N SER A 127 24.01 15.24 1.72
CA SER A 127 25.19 15.75 2.42
C SER A 127 24.82 15.95 3.88
N CYS A 128 25.40 15.13 4.76
CA CYS A 128 25.07 15.08 6.18
C CYS A 128 26.28 15.55 7.01
N PRO A 129 26.29 16.80 7.50
CA PRO A 129 27.35 17.28 8.36
C PRO A 129 27.25 16.66 9.75
N PHE A 130 28.40 16.21 10.27
CA PHE A 130 28.56 15.72 11.62
C PHE A 130 29.68 16.49 12.33
N SER A 131 29.48 16.76 13.62
CA SER A 131 30.51 17.34 14.48
C SER A 131 30.37 16.82 15.91
N GLY A 132 31.47 16.45 16.54
CA GLY A 132 31.45 15.87 17.87
C GLY A 132 32.83 15.60 18.41
N PRO A 133 32.96 15.23 19.70
CA PRO A 133 34.26 14.91 20.32
C PRO A 133 34.85 13.63 19.72
N LEU A 134 36.19 13.56 19.76
CA LEU A 134 36.92 12.34 19.47
C LEU A 134 36.52 11.24 20.48
N ASP A 135 36.39 10.00 20.00
CA ASP A 135 35.99 8.84 20.79
C ASP A 135 34.66 9.05 21.55
N GLY A 136 33.84 9.98 21.04
CA GLY A 136 32.51 10.28 21.56
C GLY A 136 31.43 9.27 21.10
N PRO A 137 30.20 9.48 21.55
CA PRO A 137 29.07 8.60 21.14
C PRO A 137 28.78 8.71 19.65
N TYR A 138 28.13 7.68 19.10
CA TYR A 138 27.59 7.74 17.75
C TYR A 138 26.51 8.83 17.63
N MET A 139 26.63 9.61 16.58
CA MET A 139 25.65 10.61 16.17
C MET A 139 24.81 10.04 15.04
N ALA A 140 23.51 10.24 15.08
CA ALA A 140 22.59 9.68 14.11
C ALA A 140 21.97 10.76 13.22
N ALA A 141 21.98 10.55 11.91
CA ALA A 141 21.10 11.23 10.98
C ALA A 141 19.97 10.29 10.55
N ASN A 142 18.76 10.66 10.89
CA ASN A 142 17.59 9.92 10.44
C ASN A 142 17.22 10.38 9.02
N VAL A 143 17.10 9.43 8.11
CA VAL A 143 16.66 9.65 6.73
C VAL A 143 15.37 8.90 6.52
N THR A 144 14.36 9.60 6.05
CA THR A 144 13.08 9.03 5.66
C THR A 144 13.00 8.99 4.15
N VAL A 145 12.57 7.86 3.59
CA VAL A 145 12.31 7.71 2.16
C VAL A 145 10.86 7.36 1.93
N THR A 146 10.20 8.12 1.09
CA THR A 146 8.83 7.91 0.68
C THR A 146 8.81 7.40 -0.76
N ALA A 147 8.15 6.27 -0.99
CA ALA A 147 7.91 5.74 -2.32
C ALA A 147 6.47 6.11 -2.74
N THR A 148 6.35 6.89 -3.81
CA THR A 148 5.07 7.31 -4.38
C THR A 148 4.84 6.58 -5.69
N LEU A 149 3.71 5.89 -5.80
CA LEU A 149 3.30 5.21 -7.03
C LEU A 149 2.46 6.15 -7.88
N LEU A 150 2.84 6.28 -9.14
CA LEU A 150 2.18 7.15 -10.12
C LEU A 150 1.66 6.33 -11.29
N MET A 151 0.49 6.70 -11.78
CA MET A 151 0.05 6.24 -13.08
C MET A 151 0.93 6.87 -14.17
N THR A 152 1.47 6.07 -15.07
CA THR A 152 2.40 6.52 -16.13
C THR A 152 1.91 6.18 -17.53
N GLY A 153 0.87 5.37 -17.62
CA GLY A 153 0.25 4.92 -18.86
C GLY A 153 -0.98 4.06 -18.60
N PRO A 154 -1.54 3.46 -19.63
CA PRO A 154 -2.66 2.55 -19.48
C PRO A 154 -2.31 1.35 -18.59
N LEU A 155 -3.18 1.03 -17.64
CA LEU A 155 -3.10 -0.18 -16.84
C LEU A 155 -3.97 -1.27 -17.49
N ALA A 156 -3.54 -2.53 -17.37
CA ALA A 156 -4.39 -3.65 -17.73
C ALA A 156 -5.66 -3.65 -16.86
N SER A 157 -6.80 -4.02 -17.45
CA SER A 157 -8.04 -4.19 -16.69
C SER A 157 -7.92 -5.33 -15.69
N GLY A 158 -8.57 -5.18 -14.53
CA GLY A 158 -8.54 -6.18 -13.47
C GLY A 158 -7.35 -6.03 -12.53
N ALA A 159 -6.87 -7.14 -12.02
CA ALA A 159 -5.80 -7.19 -11.01
C ALA A 159 -4.44 -7.49 -11.66
N SER A 160 -3.43 -6.71 -11.30
CA SER A 160 -2.03 -6.90 -11.69
C SER A 160 -1.16 -7.02 -10.44
N SER A 161 -0.28 -8.00 -10.39
CA SER A 161 0.63 -8.20 -9.26
C SER A 161 1.87 -7.32 -9.37
N LEU A 162 2.10 -6.48 -8.36
CA LEU A 162 3.35 -5.74 -8.21
C LEU A 162 4.36 -6.66 -7.52
N THR A 163 5.35 -7.16 -8.28
CA THR A 163 6.34 -8.13 -7.80
C THR A 163 7.75 -7.56 -7.72
N SER A 164 8.02 -6.48 -8.46
CA SER A 164 9.31 -5.79 -8.41
C SER A 164 9.17 -4.28 -8.59
N ALA A 165 10.11 -3.56 -7.99
CA ALA A 165 10.32 -2.12 -8.08
C ALA A 165 11.84 -1.86 -8.23
N PRO A 166 12.28 -0.63 -8.46
CA PRO A 166 13.71 -0.31 -8.54
C PRO A 166 14.49 -0.73 -7.29
N ALA A 167 15.59 -1.42 -7.48
CA ALA A 167 16.61 -1.55 -6.45
C ALA A 167 17.35 -0.21 -6.31
N VAL A 168 17.56 0.24 -5.06
CA VAL A 168 18.30 1.46 -4.76
C VAL A 168 19.51 1.11 -3.90
N THR A 169 20.70 1.33 -4.42
CA THR A 169 21.97 1.09 -3.72
C THR A 169 22.44 2.36 -3.03
N ILE A 170 23.26 2.21 -1.99
CA ILE A 170 23.89 3.31 -1.28
C ILE A 170 25.41 3.17 -1.39
N THR A 171 26.08 4.25 -1.72
CA THR A 171 27.54 4.39 -1.65
C THR A 171 27.87 5.60 -0.78
N PHE A 172 28.80 5.43 0.14
CA PHE A 172 29.26 6.50 1.03
C PHE A 172 30.63 7.01 0.65
N SER A 173 30.85 8.30 0.88
CA SER A 173 32.15 8.94 0.94
C SER A 173 32.15 10.01 2.02
N GLN A 174 33.32 10.48 2.44
CA GLN A 174 33.47 11.45 3.53
C GLN A 174 34.39 12.58 3.10
N SER A 175 34.18 13.77 3.67
CA SER A 175 35.00 14.96 3.34
C SER A 175 36.39 14.93 3.95
N ASP A 176 36.62 14.14 5.00
CA ASP A 176 37.87 14.02 5.74
C ASP A 176 38.75 12.86 5.30
N GLN A 177 38.24 12.00 4.40
CA GLN A 177 38.95 10.83 3.91
C GLN A 177 38.74 10.64 2.40
N SER A 178 39.73 10.05 1.74
CA SER A 178 39.61 9.64 0.36
C SER A 178 38.97 8.26 0.26
N GLY A 179 38.22 8.02 -0.82
CA GLY A 179 37.59 6.75 -1.10
C GLY A 179 36.09 6.73 -0.85
N SER A 180 35.51 5.61 -1.18
CA SER A 180 34.08 5.34 -0.99
C SER A 180 33.88 3.88 -0.65
N TRP A 181 32.78 3.58 0.06
CA TRP A 181 32.38 2.21 0.37
C TRP A 181 30.91 2.00 0.10
N GLY A 182 30.54 0.79 -0.35
CA GLY A 182 29.17 0.39 -0.57
C GLY A 182 28.54 -0.17 0.69
N GLN A 183 27.23 -0.06 0.77
CA GLN A 183 26.42 -0.73 1.79
C GLN A 183 25.41 -1.67 1.12
N THR A 184 24.74 -2.48 1.90
CA THR A 184 23.60 -3.25 1.46
C THR A 184 22.54 -2.32 0.84
N PRO A 185 21.79 -2.75 -0.19
CA PRO A 185 20.82 -1.88 -0.85
C PRO A 185 19.81 -1.31 0.13
N LEU A 186 19.40 -0.06 -0.07
CA LEU A 186 18.30 0.54 0.67
C LEU A 186 16.98 -0.17 0.31
N PHE A 187 16.72 -0.30 -0.99
CA PHE A 187 15.64 -1.14 -1.52
C PHE A 187 16.24 -2.29 -2.33
N THR A 188 15.80 -3.50 -2.03
CA THR A 188 16.30 -4.72 -2.68
C THR A 188 15.80 -4.91 -4.09
N GLY A 189 14.78 -4.17 -4.50
CA GLY A 189 14.05 -4.38 -5.74
C GLY A 189 12.85 -5.32 -5.60
N ALA A 190 12.70 -5.99 -4.46
CA ALA A 190 11.49 -6.77 -4.19
C ALA A 190 10.31 -5.86 -3.89
N ALA A 191 9.17 -6.18 -4.45
CA ALA A 191 7.91 -5.50 -4.18
C ALA A 191 6.79 -6.52 -3.98
N SER A 192 5.73 -6.11 -3.28
CA SER A 192 4.53 -6.90 -3.11
C SER A 192 3.30 -6.00 -3.06
N GLY A 193 2.28 -6.36 -3.81
CA GLY A 193 1.02 -5.64 -3.86
C GLY A 193 0.14 -6.12 -5.01
N VAL A 194 -1.11 -5.69 -4.99
CA VAL A 194 -2.06 -5.94 -6.07
C VAL A 194 -2.64 -4.62 -6.53
N VAL A 195 -2.35 -4.28 -7.78
CA VAL A 195 -2.93 -3.10 -8.45
C VAL A 195 -4.22 -3.54 -9.12
N THR A 196 -5.34 -2.96 -8.75
CA THR A 196 -6.64 -3.26 -9.34
C THR A 196 -7.14 -2.04 -10.10
N HIS A 197 -7.15 -2.15 -11.43
CA HIS A 197 -7.69 -1.09 -12.28
C HIS A 197 -9.22 -1.26 -12.36
N ALA A 198 -9.95 -0.33 -11.73
CA ALA A 198 -11.40 -0.30 -11.76
C ALA A 198 -11.88 -0.05 -13.20
N THR A 199 -12.76 -0.92 -13.70
CA THR A 199 -13.41 -0.72 -15.00
C THR A 199 -14.76 -0.03 -14.88
N CYS A 200 -15.32 0.06 -13.65
CA CYS A 200 -16.60 0.70 -13.39
C CYS A 200 -16.50 1.77 -12.32
N SER A 201 -17.27 2.82 -12.47
CA SER A 201 -17.57 3.81 -11.43
C SER A 201 -19.00 3.65 -10.94
N VAL A 202 -19.25 3.96 -9.67
CA VAL A 202 -20.59 3.92 -9.07
C VAL A 202 -21.34 5.19 -9.45
N ASN A 203 -22.54 5.05 -10.04
CA ASN A 203 -23.36 6.22 -10.39
C ASN A 203 -24.01 6.87 -9.16
N GLN A 204 -24.28 6.08 -8.11
CA GLN A 204 -24.85 6.53 -6.86
C GLN A 204 -24.11 5.93 -5.68
N SER A 205 -23.47 6.77 -4.87
CA SER A 205 -22.71 6.31 -3.68
C SER A 205 -23.61 5.77 -2.57
N SER A 206 -24.91 6.05 -2.60
CA SER A 206 -25.90 5.60 -1.63
C SER A 206 -27.23 5.30 -2.32
N VAL A 207 -27.82 4.17 -1.98
CA VAL A 207 -29.15 3.74 -2.44
C VAL A 207 -30.05 3.53 -1.24
N ALA A 208 -31.09 4.37 -1.10
CA ALA A 208 -32.11 4.21 -0.07
C ALA A 208 -33.18 3.24 -0.55
N VAL A 209 -33.35 2.12 0.16
CA VAL A 209 -34.39 1.13 -0.14
C VAL A 209 -35.54 1.29 0.86
N LEU A 210 -36.65 1.85 0.40
CA LEU A 210 -37.83 2.02 1.21
C LEU A 210 -38.60 0.69 1.29
N MET A 211 -38.44 0.00 2.41
CA MET A 211 -39.07 -1.30 2.65
C MET A 211 -40.57 -1.14 2.91
N PRO A 212 -41.44 -1.96 2.30
CA PRO A 212 -42.86 -1.96 2.60
C PRO A 212 -43.15 -2.37 4.05
N THR A 213 -44.28 -1.93 4.60
CA THR A 213 -44.77 -2.40 5.91
C THR A 213 -45.12 -3.88 5.80
N ALA A 214 -44.66 -4.67 6.77
CA ALA A 214 -45.02 -6.09 6.89
C ALA A 214 -45.89 -6.33 8.13
N ASP A 215 -46.97 -7.07 7.96
CA ASP A 215 -47.78 -7.54 9.10
C ASP A 215 -47.01 -8.63 9.87
N THR A 216 -47.08 -8.62 11.18
CA THR A 216 -46.42 -9.62 12.05
C THR A 216 -46.90 -11.04 11.76
N ARG A 217 -48.15 -11.21 11.23
CA ARG A 217 -48.70 -12.48 10.81
C ARG A 217 -47.91 -13.11 9.64
N ALA A 218 -47.29 -12.31 8.81
CA ALA A 218 -46.44 -12.80 7.72
C ALA A 218 -45.26 -13.65 8.21
N PHE A 219 -44.95 -13.52 9.48
CA PHE A 219 -43.86 -14.24 10.15
C PHE A 219 -44.33 -15.42 11.01
N ALA A 220 -45.59 -15.80 10.90
CA ALA A 220 -46.21 -16.87 11.75
C ALA A 220 -45.56 -18.24 11.53
N ALA A 221 -44.96 -18.51 10.37
CA ALA A 221 -44.28 -19.77 10.06
C ALA A 221 -43.02 -20.04 10.89
N GLY A 222 -42.57 -19.08 11.72
CA GLY A 222 -41.44 -19.25 12.60
C GLY A 222 -40.16 -18.56 12.14
N ILE A 223 -39.02 -18.89 12.77
CA ILE A 223 -37.69 -18.38 12.39
C ILE A 223 -37.41 -18.77 10.94
N GLY A 224 -36.88 -17.83 10.16
CA GLY A 224 -36.65 -18.00 8.72
C GLY A 224 -37.81 -17.56 7.84
N ALA A 225 -39.03 -17.28 8.39
CA ALA A 225 -40.13 -16.72 7.61
C ALA A 225 -39.75 -15.35 7.05
N VAL A 226 -40.11 -15.11 5.79
CA VAL A 226 -39.73 -13.90 5.04
C VAL A 226 -40.94 -13.11 4.58
N ALA A 227 -40.81 -11.80 4.44
CA ALA A 227 -41.91 -10.94 4.02
C ALA A 227 -41.37 -9.65 3.34
N ALA A 228 -42.30 -8.97 2.65
CA ALA A 228 -42.15 -7.64 2.06
C ALA A 228 -40.89 -7.51 1.17
N PRO A 229 -40.76 -8.32 0.09
CA PRO A 229 -39.64 -8.17 -0.83
C PRO A 229 -39.73 -6.83 -1.56
N GLN A 230 -38.61 -6.12 -1.59
CA GLN A 230 -38.48 -4.82 -2.25
C GLN A 230 -37.29 -4.88 -3.22
N PRO A 231 -37.54 -4.85 -4.55
CA PRO A 231 -36.47 -4.80 -5.54
C PRO A 231 -35.80 -3.43 -5.55
N PHE A 232 -34.49 -3.44 -5.80
CA PHE A 232 -33.66 -2.27 -6.07
C PHE A 232 -32.48 -2.66 -6.97
N SER A 233 -31.68 -1.70 -7.44
CA SER A 233 -30.46 -2.01 -8.19
C SER A 233 -29.34 -1.04 -7.85
N LEU A 234 -28.10 -1.51 -7.97
CA LEU A 234 -26.92 -0.67 -8.04
C LEU A 234 -26.63 -0.38 -9.50
N SER A 235 -26.36 0.89 -9.82
CA SER A 235 -26.06 1.35 -11.18
C SER A 235 -24.60 1.75 -11.29
N LEU A 236 -23.90 1.18 -12.24
CA LEU A 236 -22.47 1.40 -12.49
C LEU A 236 -22.28 1.89 -13.93
N SER A 237 -21.35 2.81 -14.15
CA SER A 237 -20.86 3.18 -15.48
C SER A 237 -19.54 2.49 -15.73
N CYS A 238 -19.46 1.64 -16.73
CA CYS A 238 -18.36 0.75 -16.99
C CYS A 238 -17.70 0.97 -18.36
N SER A 239 -16.40 0.65 -18.42
CA SER A 239 -15.68 0.32 -19.65
C SER A 239 -15.51 -1.20 -19.75
N THR A 240 -15.42 -1.74 -20.95
CA THR A 240 -15.21 -3.18 -21.16
C THR A 240 -13.83 -3.65 -20.67
N GLY A 241 -13.69 -4.91 -20.32
CA GLY A 241 -12.39 -5.56 -20.16
C GLY A 241 -12.16 -6.27 -18.84
N ALA A 242 -13.14 -6.30 -17.93
CA ALA A 242 -13.01 -7.05 -16.69
C ALA A 242 -14.29 -7.81 -16.32
N THR A 243 -14.15 -8.82 -15.47
CA THR A 243 -15.25 -9.43 -14.74
C THR A 243 -15.49 -8.63 -13.46
N VAL A 244 -16.72 -8.18 -13.25
CA VAL A 244 -17.11 -7.40 -12.06
C VAL A 244 -17.59 -8.35 -10.99
N LEU A 245 -16.98 -8.25 -9.82
CA LEU A 245 -17.39 -8.97 -8.62
C LEU A 245 -17.78 -7.96 -7.55
N ILE A 246 -18.65 -8.38 -6.62
CA ILE A 246 -19.14 -7.53 -5.55
C ILE A 246 -19.13 -8.29 -4.22
N THR A 247 -18.83 -7.60 -3.14
CA THR A 247 -19.01 -8.07 -1.76
C THR A 247 -19.90 -7.08 -1.03
N LEU A 248 -20.89 -7.58 -0.30
CA LEU A 248 -21.68 -6.79 0.64
C LEU A 248 -21.12 -6.98 2.05
N THR A 249 -20.98 -5.88 2.79
CA THR A 249 -20.53 -5.89 4.19
C THR A 249 -21.63 -5.32 5.07
N ASP A 250 -21.93 -6.00 6.18
CA ASP A 250 -22.84 -5.49 7.20
C ASP A 250 -22.19 -4.30 7.92
N ALA A 251 -22.77 -3.12 7.78
CA ALA A 251 -22.21 -1.90 8.36
C ALA A 251 -22.39 -1.82 9.91
N VAL A 252 -23.29 -2.63 10.49
CA VAL A 252 -23.49 -2.74 11.94
C VAL A 252 -22.51 -3.74 12.55
N ASP A 253 -22.19 -4.81 11.82
CA ASP A 253 -21.26 -5.84 12.26
C ASP A 253 -20.37 -6.31 11.08
N ALA A 254 -19.21 -5.71 10.93
CA ALA A 254 -18.26 -6.07 9.87
C ALA A 254 -17.74 -7.52 9.96
N SER A 255 -17.94 -8.21 11.09
CA SER A 255 -17.60 -9.62 11.26
C SER A 255 -18.72 -10.58 10.82
N ASN A 256 -19.91 -10.06 10.47
CA ASN A 256 -21.05 -10.86 10.01
C ASN A 256 -20.68 -11.60 8.71
N ARG A 257 -20.89 -12.92 8.70
CA ARG A 257 -20.68 -13.81 7.52
C ARG A 257 -21.94 -14.59 7.18
N THR A 258 -23.06 -14.23 7.82
CA THR A 258 -24.38 -14.82 7.56
C THR A 258 -25.06 -14.11 6.37
N THR A 259 -26.28 -14.52 6.06
CA THR A 259 -27.12 -13.90 5.01
C THR A 259 -28.11 -12.87 5.57
N THR A 260 -28.02 -12.53 6.86
CA THR A 260 -28.97 -11.63 7.52
C THR A 260 -28.23 -10.41 8.08
N LEU A 261 -28.57 -9.20 7.61
CA LEU A 261 -28.10 -7.93 8.17
C LEU A 261 -28.64 -7.75 9.58
N LYS A 262 -27.77 -7.25 10.44
CA LYS A 262 -28.19 -6.74 11.74
C LYS A 262 -28.91 -5.40 11.58
N THR A 263 -29.92 -5.18 12.40
CA THR A 263 -30.62 -3.90 12.47
C THR A 263 -29.79 -2.88 13.22
N THR A 264 -29.90 -1.61 12.85
CA THR A 264 -29.24 -0.49 13.53
C THR A 264 -29.85 -0.25 14.91
N ALA A 265 -29.13 0.43 15.80
CA ALA A 265 -29.55 0.66 17.19
C ALA A 265 -30.82 1.53 17.33
N ASP A 266 -31.17 2.28 16.29
CA ASP A 266 -32.40 3.09 16.22
C ASP A 266 -33.62 2.28 15.72
N SER A 267 -33.46 1.00 15.39
CA SER A 267 -34.56 0.08 15.10
C SER A 267 -35.29 -0.28 16.38
N THR A 268 -36.64 -0.24 16.34
CA THR A 268 -37.47 -0.58 17.49
C THR A 268 -38.13 -1.98 17.39
N ALA A 269 -38.22 -2.55 16.18
CA ALA A 269 -38.68 -3.91 15.98
C ALA A 269 -37.67 -4.92 16.52
N GLN A 270 -38.18 -6.05 17.04
CA GLN A 270 -37.36 -7.15 17.54
C GLN A 270 -37.67 -8.44 16.79
N GLY A 271 -36.67 -9.33 16.75
CA GLY A 271 -36.78 -10.65 16.11
C GLY A 271 -36.87 -10.60 14.57
N ILE A 272 -36.46 -9.48 13.95
CA ILE A 272 -36.46 -9.25 12.52
C ILE A 272 -35.04 -8.80 12.09
N GLY A 273 -34.58 -9.36 10.97
CA GLY A 273 -33.40 -8.88 10.22
C GLY A 273 -33.76 -8.59 8.77
N VAL A 274 -32.78 -8.15 8.00
CA VAL A 274 -32.94 -7.88 6.57
C VAL A 274 -32.03 -8.82 5.79
N GLN A 275 -32.56 -9.45 4.74
CA GLN A 275 -31.79 -10.20 3.74
C GLN A 275 -31.73 -9.42 2.44
N ILE A 276 -30.60 -9.51 1.76
CA ILE A 276 -30.41 -9.03 0.39
C ILE A 276 -30.25 -10.26 -0.51
N LEU A 277 -31.02 -10.33 -1.58
CA LEU A 277 -30.97 -11.39 -2.57
C LEU A 277 -30.32 -10.86 -3.83
N ASN A 278 -29.54 -11.71 -4.48
CA ASN A 278 -28.99 -11.45 -5.81
C ASN A 278 -30.06 -11.64 -6.91
N SER A 279 -29.67 -11.45 -8.17
CA SER A 279 -30.57 -11.61 -9.34
C SER A 279 -31.17 -13.00 -9.49
N ALA A 280 -30.54 -14.02 -8.93
CA ALA A 280 -31.06 -15.40 -8.91
C ALA A 280 -32.03 -15.64 -7.74
N GLY A 281 -32.35 -14.65 -6.92
CA GLY A 281 -33.19 -14.78 -5.74
C GLY A 281 -32.54 -15.50 -4.56
N THR A 282 -31.23 -15.68 -4.60
CA THR A 282 -30.44 -16.30 -3.52
C THR A 282 -30.01 -15.28 -2.51
N PRO A 283 -30.20 -15.51 -1.19
CA PRO A 283 -29.69 -14.63 -0.15
C PRO A 283 -28.15 -14.52 -0.20
N VAL A 284 -27.64 -13.29 -0.24
CA VAL A 284 -26.21 -13.02 -0.28
C VAL A 284 -25.64 -13.10 1.14
N ALA A 285 -24.54 -13.82 1.31
CA ALA A 285 -23.77 -13.79 2.55
C ALA A 285 -22.85 -12.57 2.60
N PHE A 286 -22.70 -11.96 3.79
CA PHE A 286 -21.86 -10.79 3.97
C PHE A 286 -20.38 -11.16 4.11
N GLY A 287 -19.50 -10.30 3.59
CA GLY A 287 -18.06 -10.49 3.60
C GLY A 287 -17.32 -9.29 4.20
N PRO A 288 -15.99 -9.36 4.32
CA PRO A 288 -15.15 -8.21 4.65
C PRO A 288 -15.27 -7.10 3.61
N ASP A 289 -15.11 -5.85 4.03
CA ASP A 289 -14.97 -4.71 3.11
C ASP A 289 -13.57 -4.74 2.46
N SER A 290 -13.47 -5.42 1.33
CA SER A 290 -12.23 -5.62 0.60
C SER A 290 -12.48 -5.76 -0.90
N ALA A 291 -11.68 -5.02 -1.70
CA ALA A 291 -11.68 -5.11 -3.15
C ALA A 291 -10.76 -6.22 -3.69
N LEU A 292 -10.10 -6.99 -2.82
CA LEU A 292 -9.20 -8.06 -3.25
C LEU A 292 -9.96 -9.17 -3.96
N PRO A 293 -9.43 -9.70 -5.08
CA PRO A 293 -9.98 -10.89 -5.72
C PRO A 293 -10.00 -12.08 -4.76
N GLY A 294 -11.11 -12.84 -4.77
CA GLY A 294 -11.28 -13.97 -3.86
C GLY A 294 -11.65 -13.59 -2.42
N ASN A 295 -12.11 -12.36 -2.20
CA ASN A 295 -12.65 -11.96 -0.90
C ASN A 295 -13.79 -12.88 -0.46
N THR A 296 -13.88 -13.14 0.85
CA THR A 296 -14.91 -14.02 1.42
C THR A 296 -16.31 -13.53 1.06
N ASN A 297 -17.16 -14.43 0.57
CA ASN A 297 -18.53 -14.17 0.14
C ASN A 297 -18.67 -13.15 -1.01
N GLN A 298 -17.58 -12.94 -1.77
CA GLN A 298 -17.61 -12.22 -3.03
C GLN A 298 -18.34 -13.07 -4.09
N TRP A 299 -19.16 -12.43 -4.92
CA TRP A 299 -19.80 -13.12 -6.05
C TRP A 299 -19.64 -12.35 -7.34
N THR A 300 -19.68 -13.08 -8.47
CA THR A 300 -19.58 -12.53 -9.81
C THR A 300 -20.91 -11.88 -10.21
N VAL A 301 -20.85 -10.61 -10.63
CA VAL A 301 -21.99 -9.90 -11.26
C VAL A 301 -22.05 -10.21 -12.76
N GLY A 302 -20.90 -10.15 -13.42
CA GLY A 302 -20.78 -10.38 -14.86
C GLY A 302 -19.62 -9.58 -15.48
N SER A 303 -19.50 -9.65 -16.81
CA SER A 303 -18.52 -8.86 -17.53
C SER A 303 -18.91 -7.38 -17.54
N SER A 304 -17.91 -6.49 -17.43
CA SER A 304 -18.11 -5.06 -17.55
C SER A 304 -18.50 -4.69 -18.99
N PRO A 305 -19.68 -4.08 -19.23
CA PRO A 305 -20.06 -3.57 -20.55
C PRO A 305 -19.35 -2.25 -20.87
N ASN A 306 -19.41 -1.81 -22.12
CA ASN A 306 -19.12 -0.40 -22.44
C ASN A 306 -20.39 0.42 -22.23
N GLY A 307 -20.64 0.88 -20.99
CA GLY A 307 -21.86 1.58 -20.63
C GLY A 307 -22.36 1.22 -19.23
N THR A 308 -23.67 1.26 -19.04
CA THR A 308 -24.27 1.02 -17.73
C THR A 308 -24.38 -0.47 -17.42
N LEU A 309 -23.86 -0.88 -16.27
CA LEU A 309 -24.11 -2.17 -15.66
C LEU A 309 -25.08 -2.01 -14.50
N GLN A 310 -26.22 -2.72 -14.58
CA GLN A 310 -27.18 -2.79 -13.49
C GLN A 310 -26.96 -4.06 -12.68
N VAL A 311 -26.93 -3.93 -11.36
CA VAL A 311 -26.86 -5.06 -10.42
C VAL A 311 -28.20 -5.17 -9.70
N PRO A 312 -29.14 -5.97 -10.21
CA PRO A 312 -30.44 -6.11 -9.59
C PRO A 312 -30.34 -6.90 -8.28
N LEU A 313 -30.98 -6.36 -7.25
CA LEU A 313 -31.02 -6.91 -5.90
C LEU A 313 -32.45 -6.82 -5.36
N THR A 314 -32.73 -7.62 -4.32
CA THR A 314 -34.01 -7.54 -3.61
C THR A 314 -33.74 -7.58 -2.11
N ALA A 315 -34.25 -6.59 -1.37
CA ALA A 315 -34.25 -6.62 0.08
C ALA A 315 -35.56 -7.27 0.58
N ARG A 316 -35.51 -8.02 1.69
CA ARG A 316 -36.70 -8.58 2.36
C ARG A 316 -36.47 -8.69 3.86
N TYR A 317 -37.54 -8.67 4.63
CA TYR A 317 -37.45 -9.01 6.04
C TYR A 317 -37.33 -10.52 6.23
N VAL A 318 -36.65 -10.93 7.28
CA VAL A 318 -36.55 -12.31 7.74
C VAL A 318 -36.73 -12.35 9.25
N ARG A 319 -37.51 -13.31 9.73
CA ARG A 319 -37.67 -13.56 11.15
C ARG A 319 -36.45 -14.24 11.74
N THR A 320 -35.89 -13.64 12.80
CA THR A 320 -34.69 -14.15 13.50
C THR A 320 -35.00 -14.59 14.95
N GLY A 321 -36.16 -14.21 15.46
CA GLY A 321 -36.58 -14.52 16.85
C GLY A 321 -38.05 -14.23 17.13
N ALA A 322 -38.36 -13.92 18.37
CA ALA A 322 -39.70 -13.47 18.77
C ALA A 322 -39.96 -12.09 18.14
N VAL A 323 -41.07 -11.95 17.39
CA VAL A 323 -41.35 -10.74 16.61
C VAL A 323 -42.15 -9.75 17.48
N ASN A 324 -41.59 -8.55 17.65
CA ASN A 324 -42.31 -7.37 18.16
C ASN A 324 -42.34 -6.32 17.06
N ALA A 325 -43.51 -5.69 16.87
CA ALA A 325 -43.70 -4.64 15.87
C ALA A 325 -42.86 -3.39 16.21
N GLY A 326 -42.40 -2.71 15.18
CA GLY A 326 -41.57 -1.50 15.30
C GLY A 326 -40.97 -1.09 13.98
N THR A 327 -40.02 -0.16 14.01
CA THR A 327 -39.26 0.28 12.88
C THR A 327 -38.02 -0.61 12.65
N VAL A 328 -37.70 -0.85 11.38
CA VAL A 328 -36.52 -1.63 10.98
C VAL A 328 -35.64 -0.76 10.09
N ARG A 329 -34.40 -0.61 10.48
CA ARG A 329 -33.33 0.01 9.67
C ARG A 329 -32.12 -0.91 9.65
N ALA A 330 -31.56 -1.10 8.46
CA ALA A 330 -30.33 -1.87 8.29
C ALA A 330 -29.44 -1.16 7.26
N LEU A 331 -28.13 -1.31 7.38
CA LEU A 331 -27.14 -0.71 6.54
C LEU A 331 -26.16 -1.78 6.02
N ALA A 332 -25.88 -1.74 4.72
CA ALA A 332 -24.79 -2.50 4.12
C ALA A 332 -23.92 -1.58 3.26
N THR A 333 -22.64 -1.81 3.27
CA THR A 333 -21.73 -1.27 2.26
C THR A 333 -21.56 -2.29 1.14
N PHE A 334 -21.17 -1.84 -0.05
CA PHE A 334 -20.80 -2.71 -1.15
C PHE A 334 -19.43 -2.33 -1.69
N THR A 335 -18.61 -3.35 -1.95
CA THR A 335 -17.26 -3.18 -2.47
C THR A 335 -17.12 -3.97 -3.74
N MET A 336 -16.64 -3.33 -4.81
CA MET A 336 -16.44 -3.96 -6.10
C MET A 336 -15.00 -4.44 -6.25
N SER A 337 -14.84 -5.55 -6.96
CA SER A 337 -13.56 -6.09 -7.41
C SER A 337 -13.63 -6.37 -8.90
N TYR A 338 -12.50 -6.31 -9.57
CA TYR A 338 -12.36 -6.47 -11.01
C TYR A 338 -11.30 -7.54 -11.30
N GLN A 339 -11.60 -8.48 -12.22
CA GLN A 339 -10.68 -9.56 -12.62
C GLN A 339 -10.62 -9.67 -14.14
#